data_1aeae44d2410868515ef8ba648aa48a3
#
_entry.id   1aeae44d2410868515ef8ba648aa48a3
#
_cell.length_a   1.000
_cell.length_b   1.000
_cell.length_c   1.000
_cell.angle_alpha   90.00
_cell.angle_beta   90.00
_cell.angle_gamma   90.00
#
_symmetry.space_group_name_H-M   'P 1'
#
loop_
_entity.id
_entity.type
_entity.pdbx_description
1 polymer ?
#
loop_
_entity_poly.entity_id
_entity_poly.type
_entity_poly.pdbx_seq_one_letter_code
_entity_poly.pdbx_strand_id
1 'polypeptide(L)'
;LYNNNYVIMKMVVKLKEIKIGDKLEIQCYKHNGKVHRYWSEAVLLDKKKNYMVFGNDKTQVIEAEGNVWKTKEPAIMYFFDNEWFNIIVQLKKDGIYYYCNIASPFIIEEGTIKYIDYDLDLRIFPDGEYKILDQMEYNYHKRIMNYSDELDNVITSALDRLIHKYKEGVIMFSKKNNLEYYSQYKQIKENLKKCNFN
;
A
#
# COMPACT_ATOMS: atom_id res chain seq x y z
N LEU A 1 12.14 -51.27 -7.82
CA LEU A 1 11.21 -50.69 -6.86
C LEU A 1 11.95 -49.62 -6.05
N TYR A 2 11.99 -48.36 -6.56
CA TYR A 2 12.56 -47.23 -5.85
C TYR A 2 11.40 -46.52 -5.14
N ASN A 3 11.40 -46.57 -3.82
CA ASN A 3 10.52 -45.78 -2.95
C ASN A 3 11.10 -44.37 -2.82
N ASN A 4 10.55 -43.42 -3.57
CA ASN A 4 10.85 -41.99 -3.44
C ASN A 4 9.89 -41.37 -2.39
N ASN A 5 10.25 -41.50 -1.13
CA ASN A 5 9.66 -40.69 -0.07
C ASN A 5 10.35 -39.32 -0.04
N TYR A 6 9.90 -38.39 -0.88
CA TYR A 6 10.21 -36.97 -0.69
C TYR A 6 9.42 -36.47 0.53
N VAL A 7 10.09 -36.44 1.65
CA VAL A 7 9.64 -35.70 2.83
C VAL A 7 9.70 -34.22 2.46
N ILE A 8 8.57 -33.67 2.05
CA ILE A 8 8.40 -32.22 1.97
C ILE A 8 8.38 -31.72 3.39
N MET A 9 9.54 -31.30 3.87
CA MET A 9 9.68 -30.59 5.13
C MET A 9 9.01 -29.22 4.96
N LYS A 10 7.71 -29.14 5.31
CA LYS A 10 7.02 -27.87 5.48
C LYS A 10 7.74 -27.13 6.60
N MET A 11 8.69 -26.27 6.26
CA MET A 11 9.13 -25.21 7.16
C MET A 11 7.92 -24.31 7.41
N VAL A 12 7.17 -24.62 8.46
CA VAL A 12 6.19 -23.69 9.01
C VAL A 12 7.02 -22.61 9.70
N VAL A 13 7.44 -21.60 8.92
CA VAL A 13 7.89 -20.34 9.50
C VAL A 13 6.66 -19.82 10.22
N LYS A 14 6.68 -19.86 11.55
CA LYS A 14 5.64 -19.27 12.40
C LYS A 14 5.69 -17.77 12.14
N LEU A 15 4.93 -17.30 11.14
CA LEU A 15 4.76 -15.88 10.88
C LEU A 15 4.30 -15.25 12.19
N LYS A 16 5.12 -14.37 12.75
CA LYS A 16 4.75 -13.62 13.95
C LYS A 16 3.40 -12.96 13.65
N GLU A 17 2.40 -13.28 14.45
CA GLU A 17 1.06 -12.72 14.24
C GLU A 17 1.14 -11.20 14.39
N ILE A 18 0.85 -10.49 13.30
CA ILE A 18 0.91 -9.03 13.27
C ILE A 18 -0.31 -8.47 13.98
N LYS A 19 -0.06 -7.56 14.93
CA LYS A 19 -1.08 -6.95 15.81
C LYS A 19 -1.24 -5.46 15.55
N ILE A 20 -2.41 -4.93 15.91
CA ILE A 20 -2.65 -3.48 15.90
C ILE A 20 -1.58 -2.78 16.74
N GLY A 21 -0.98 -1.73 16.19
CA GLY A 21 0.14 -1.01 16.77
C GLY A 21 1.53 -1.49 16.32
N ASP A 22 1.65 -2.66 15.70
CA ASP A 22 2.92 -3.12 15.13
C ASP A 22 3.35 -2.19 13.98
N LYS A 23 4.67 -2.00 13.88
CA LYS A 23 5.32 -1.24 12.85
C LYS A 23 5.85 -2.18 11.77
N LEU A 24 5.52 -1.89 10.54
CA LEU A 24 5.98 -2.60 9.37
C LEU A 24 6.72 -1.63 8.44
N GLU A 25 7.63 -2.16 7.67
CA GLU A 25 8.21 -1.47 6.52
C GLU A 25 7.32 -1.64 5.28
N ILE A 26 7.50 -0.78 4.27
CA ILE A 26 6.83 -0.94 2.98
C ILE A 26 7.89 -0.94 1.89
N GLN A 27 7.84 -1.92 1.01
CA GLN A 27 8.67 -2.04 -0.19
C GLN A 27 7.78 -2.12 -1.42
N CYS A 28 7.95 -1.15 -2.28
CA CYS A 28 7.32 -1.07 -3.59
C CYS A 28 8.32 -1.53 -4.65
N TYR A 29 7.90 -2.45 -5.50
CA TYR A 29 8.71 -2.99 -6.60
C TYR A 29 8.11 -2.61 -7.94
N LYS A 30 8.92 -2.54 -8.98
CA LYS A 30 8.46 -2.56 -10.37
C LYS A 30 8.36 -4.01 -10.87
N HIS A 31 7.65 -4.21 -11.97
CA HIS A 31 7.40 -5.55 -12.55
C HIS A 31 8.67 -6.37 -12.79
N ASN A 32 9.79 -5.74 -13.06
CA ASN A 32 11.10 -6.39 -13.24
C ASN A 32 11.78 -6.81 -11.92
N GLY A 33 11.10 -6.72 -10.78
CA GLY A 33 11.59 -7.10 -9.46
C GLY A 33 12.56 -6.10 -8.81
N LYS A 34 12.83 -4.95 -9.44
CA LYS A 34 13.65 -3.90 -8.82
C LYS A 34 12.84 -3.14 -7.79
N VAL A 35 13.45 -2.86 -6.63
CA VAL A 35 12.87 -1.95 -5.63
C VAL A 35 12.74 -0.57 -6.26
N HIS A 36 11.54 -0.01 -6.22
CA HIS A 36 11.24 1.32 -6.69
C HIS A 36 11.27 2.32 -5.54
N ARG A 37 10.64 1.96 -4.40
CA ARG A 37 10.55 2.84 -3.24
C ARG A 37 10.39 2.04 -1.95
N TYR A 38 10.95 2.58 -0.88
CA TYR A 38 10.90 1.99 0.45
C TYR A 38 10.43 3.04 1.47
N TRP A 39 9.57 2.65 2.39
CA TRP A 39 9.15 3.45 3.55
C TRP A 39 9.56 2.72 4.82
N SER A 40 10.23 3.45 5.71
CA SER A 40 10.82 2.87 6.92
C SER A 40 9.80 2.48 7.99
N GLU A 41 8.59 3.02 7.97
CA GLU A 41 7.59 2.74 9.00
C GLU A 41 6.16 2.96 8.49
N ALA A 42 5.28 1.99 8.78
CA ALA A 42 3.83 2.10 8.75
C ALA A 42 3.28 1.37 9.98
N VAL A 43 2.35 1.99 10.72
CA VAL A 43 1.75 1.41 11.93
C VAL A 43 0.42 0.76 11.57
N LEU A 44 0.23 -0.51 11.91
CA LEU A 44 -1.03 -1.22 11.67
C LEU A 44 -2.13 -0.64 12.59
N LEU A 45 -3.23 -0.19 11.99
CA LEU A 45 -4.38 0.40 12.66
C LEU A 45 -5.58 -0.54 12.71
N ASP A 46 -5.78 -1.33 11.64
CA ASP A 46 -6.91 -2.25 11.54
C ASP A 46 -6.60 -3.40 10.59
N LYS A 47 -7.24 -4.55 10.83
CA LYS A 47 -7.15 -5.74 10.00
C LYS A 47 -8.55 -6.26 9.70
N LYS A 48 -8.96 -6.13 8.46
CA LYS A 48 -10.24 -6.63 7.94
C LYS A 48 -10.02 -7.91 7.14
N LYS A 49 -11.10 -8.53 6.70
CA LYS A 49 -11.06 -9.79 5.95
C LYS A 49 -10.19 -9.70 4.68
N ASN A 50 -10.30 -8.61 3.92
CA ASN A 50 -9.69 -8.47 2.59
C ASN A 50 -8.73 -7.27 2.49
N TYR A 51 -8.49 -6.53 3.59
CA TYR A 51 -7.55 -5.41 3.59
C TYR A 51 -7.02 -5.10 4.98
N MET A 52 -5.91 -4.42 5.01
CA MET A 52 -5.32 -3.84 6.23
C MET A 52 -5.22 -2.33 6.11
N VAL A 53 -5.33 -1.65 7.26
CA VAL A 53 -5.23 -0.18 7.36
C VAL A 53 -3.99 0.18 8.15
N PHE A 54 -3.17 1.06 7.58
CA PHE A 54 -1.96 1.55 8.22
C PHE A 54 -1.97 3.07 8.29
N GLY A 55 -1.18 3.60 9.24
CA GLY A 55 -0.94 5.03 9.35
C GLY A 55 0.55 5.34 9.35
N ASN A 56 0.94 6.46 8.74
CA ASN A 56 2.27 7.01 8.89
C ASN A 56 2.27 8.55 8.96
N ASP A 57 3.36 9.11 9.49
CA ASP A 57 3.62 10.54 9.53
C ASP A 57 5.12 10.80 9.68
N LYS A 58 5.68 11.66 8.84
CA LYS A 58 7.12 11.99 8.81
C LYS A 58 8.01 10.75 8.64
N THR A 59 7.51 9.77 7.89
CA THR A 59 8.22 8.52 7.60
C THR A 59 9.32 8.77 6.58
N GLN A 60 10.48 8.18 6.81
CA GLN A 60 11.59 8.21 5.85
C GLN A 60 11.25 7.36 4.63
N VAL A 61 11.55 7.92 3.47
CA VAL A 61 11.38 7.27 2.17
C VAL A 61 12.73 7.22 1.49
N ILE A 62 13.03 6.08 0.88
CA ILE A 62 14.22 5.87 0.05
C ILE A 62 13.75 5.47 -1.34
N GLU A 63 14.22 6.18 -2.36
CA GLU A 63 13.93 5.89 -3.77
C GLU A 63 15.02 5.01 -4.38
N ALA A 64 14.72 4.37 -5.50
CA ALA A 64 15.64 3.47 -6.20
C ALA A 64 16.99 4.12 -6.52
N GLU A 65 17.01 5.42 -6.83
CA GLU A 65 18.20 6.21 -7.13
C GLU A 65 19.00 6.61 -5.88
N GLY A 66 18.54 6.21 -4.70
CA GLY A 66 19.20 6.52 -3.42
C GLY A 66 18.78 7.85 -2.79
N ASN A 67 17.83 8.58 -3.38
CA ASN A 67 17.28 9.79 -2.76
C ASN A 67 16.56 9.44 -1.46
N VAL A 68 16.81 10.23 -0.41
CA VAL A 68 16.21 10.03 0.90
C VAL A 68 15.45 11.32 1.30
N TRP A 69 14.18 11.14 1.63
CA TRP A 69 13.32 12.23 2.10
C TRP A 69 12.33 11.75 3.17
N LYS A 70 11.54 12.64 3.75
CA LYS A 70 10.47 12.29 4.70
C LYS A 70 9.13 12.76 4.18
N THR A 71 8.10 11.94 4.43
CA THR A 71 6.72 12.34 4.12
C THR A 71 6.38 13.65 4.86
N LYS A 72 5.70 14.56 4.16
CA LYS A 72 5.35 15.89 4.70
C LYS A 72 4.05 15.85 5.48
N GLU A 73 3.09 15.10 4.98
CA GLU A 73 1.74 14.99 5.53
C GLU A 73 1.51 13.61 6.13
N PRO A 74 0.67 13.51 7.19
CA PRO A 74 0.20 12.22 7.67
C PRO A 74 -0.61 11.50 6.59
N ALA A 75 -0.56 10.17 6.59
CA ALA A 75 -1.34 9.36 5.66
C ALA A 75 -1.99 8.17 6.37
N ILE A 76 -3.18 7.82 5.89
CA ILE A 76 -3.85 6.54 6.15
C ILE A 76 -3.76 5.72 4.86
N MET A 77 -3.36 4.46 4.97
CA MET A 77 -3.08 3.61 3.82
C MET A 77 -3.91 2.34 3.90
N TYR A 78 -4.56 1.98 2.80
CA TYR A 78 -5.31 0.75 2.65
C TYR A 78 -4.59 -0.16 1.68
N PHE A 79 -4.20 -1.35 2.14
CA PHE A 79 -3.62 -2.40 1.33
C PHE A 79 -4.58 -3.58 1.25
N PHE A 80 -4.84 -4.08 0.03
CA PHE A 80 -5.79 -5.15 -0.24
C PHE A 80 -5.05 -6.43 -0.63
N ASP A 81 -5.56 -7.56 -0.17
CA ASP A 81 -5.03 -8.89 -0.51
C ASP A 81 -5.65 -9.48 -1.79
N ASN A 82 -6.73 -8.88 -2.29
CA ASN A 82 -7.52 -9.36 -3.44
C ASN A 82 -7.87 -8.29 -4.47
N GLU A 83 -7.43 -7.04 -4.29
CA GLU A 83 -7.59 -5.96 -5.26
C GLU A 83 -6.24 -5.53 -5.83
N TRP A 84 -6.25 -5.10 -7.09
CA TRP A 84 -5.05 -4.67 -7.79
C TRP A 84 -4.83 -3.15 -7.68
N PHE A 85 -5.02 -2.61 -6.51
CA PHE A 85 -4.71 -1.23 -6.14
C PHE A 85 -4.48 -1.11 -4.63
N ASN A 86 -3.83 -0.04 -4.21
CA ASN A 86 -3.82 0.44 -2.84
C ASN A 86 -4.28 1.91 -2.80
N ILE A 87 -4.70 2.38 -1.63
CA ILE A 87 -5.22 3.74 -1.44
C ILE A 87 -4.41 4.43 -0.35
N ILE A 88 -3.80 5.56 -0.67
CA ILE A 88 -3.08 6.42 0.26
C ILE A 88 -3.87 7.71 0.45
N VAL A 89 -4.42 7.89 1.63
CA VAL A 89 -5.21 9.06 2.04
C VAL A 89 -4.26 10.07 2.68
N GLN A 90 -3.94 11.14 1.98
CA GLN A 90 -3.05 12.21 2.44
C GLN A 90 -3.87 13.29 3.17
N LEU A 91 -3.55 13.51 4.45
CA LEU A 91 -4.24 14.47 5.30
C LEU A 91 -3.51 15.82 5.26
N LYS A 92 -3.82 16.65 4.27
CA LYS A 92 -3.18 17.95 4.08
C LYS A 92 -3.96 19.07 4.77
N LYS A 93 -3.34 20.24 4.91
CA LYS A 93 -3.96 21.42 5.54
C LYS A 93 -5.17 21.95 4.75
N ASP A 94 -5.12 21.84 3.44
CA ASP A 94 -6.15 22.30 2.49
C ASP A 94 -7.21 21.25 2.18
N GLY A 95 -7.08 20.02 2.71
CA GLY A 95 -8.08 18.97 2.54
C GLY A 95 -7.51 17.57 2.49
N ILE A 96 -8.40 16.61 2.23
CA ILE A 96 -8.03 15.20 2.07
C ILE A 96 -7.83 14.93 0.58
N TYR A 97 -6.66 14.39 0.25
CA TYR A 97 -6.32 13.89 -1.08
C TYR A 97 -6.21 12.37 -1.02
N TYR A 98 -6.61 11.71 -2.09
CA TYR A 98 -6.36 10.28 -2.24
C TYR A 98 -5.36 10.10 -3.38
N TYR A 99 -4.34 9.32 -3.12
CA TYR A 99 -3.37 8.86 -4.09
C TYR A 99 -3.49 7.33 -4.14
N CYS A 100 -4.01 6.82 -5.23
CA CYS A 100 -4.32 5.41 -5.38
C CYS A 100 -3.42 4.82 -6.47
N ASN A 101 -2.52 3.94 -6.10
CA ASN A 101 -1.66 3.26 -7.06
C ASN A 101 -2.37 2.02 -7.60
N ILE A 102 -2.32 1.80 -8.91
CA ILE A 102 -2.63 0.49 -9.48
C ILE A 102 -1.44 -0.41 -9.23
N ALA A 103 -1.65 -1.44 -8.43
CA ALA A 103 -0.59 -2.26 -7.85
C ALA A 103 -1.07 -3.68 -7.62
N SER A 104 -0.16 -4.65 -7.55
CA SER A 104 -0.53 -6.01 -7.17
C SER A 104 -1.16 -6.06 -5.77
N PRO A 105 -1.96 -7.08 -5.46
CA PRO A 105 -2.25 -7.42 -4.08
C PRO A 105 -0.97 -7.45 -3.25
N PHE A 106 -1.05 -7.01 -1.98
CA PHE A 106 0.11 -7.00 -1.11
C PHE A 106 0.37 -8.37 -0.49
N ILE A 107 1.62 -8.61 -0.13
CA ILE A 107 2.04 -9.68 0.76
C ILE A 107 2.77 -9.10 1.96
N ILE A 108 2.84 -9.86 3.05
CA ILE A 108 3.69 -9.52 4.20
C ILE A 108 4.73 -10.61 4.37
N GLU A 109 5.98 -10.20 4.34
CA GLU A 109 7.13 -11.06 4.53
C GLU A 109 8.14 -10.38 5.46
N GLU A 110 8.55 -11.07 6.52
CA GLU A 110 9.53 -10.59 7.50
C GLU A 110 9.23 -9.19 8.07
N GLY A 111 7.96 -8.88 8.33
CA GLY A 111 7.56 -7.57 8.86
C GLY A 111 7.50 -6.45 7.83
N THR A 112 7.58 -6.79 6.54
CA THR A 112 7.55 -5.84 5.44
C THR A 112 6.34 -6.09 4.54
N ILE A 113 5.59 -5.04 4.24
CA ILE A 113 4.55 -5.02 3.21
C ILE A 113 5.24 -4.89 1.86
N LYS A 114 4.97 -5.82 0.94
CA LYS A 114 5.56 -5.84 -0.40
C LYS A 114 4.46 -5.85 -1.46
N TYR A 115 4.62 -5.04 -2.50
CA TYR A 115 3.73 -5.01 -3.66
C TYR A 115 4.47 -4.55 -4.91
N ILE A 116 3.87 -4.82 -6.08
CA ILE A 116 4.36 -4.35 -7.39
C ILE A 116 3.49 -3.19 -7.83
N ASP A 117 4.12 -2.09 -8.20
CA ASP A 117 3.51 -0.89 -8.74
C ASP A 117 3.49 -0.99 -10.28
N TYR A 118 2.35 -0.68 -10.86
CA TYR A 118 2.13 -0.70 -12.31
C TYR A 118 1.93 0.70 -12.92
N ASP A 119 2.52 1.71 -12.31
CA ASP A 119 2.64 3.10 -12.76
C ASP A 119 1.31 3.90 -12.77
N LEU A 120 0.21 3.30 -13.24
CA LEU A 120 -1.06 4.01 -13.30
C LEU A 120 -1.53 4.41 -11.90
N ASP A 121 -1.82 5.70 -11.75
CA ASP A 121 -2.31 6.27 -10.50
C ASP A 121 -3.65 6.99 -10.70
N LEU A 122 -4.52 6.91 -9.71
CA LEU A 122 -5.71 7.73 -9.59
C LEU A 122 -5.51 8.74 -8.46
N ARG A 123 -5.45 10.02 -8.80
CA ARG A 123 -5.41 11.09 -7.82
C ARG A 123 -6.76 11.76 -7.69
N ILE A 124 -7.30 11.82 -6.44
CA ILE A 124 -8.56 12.45 -6.12
C ILE A 124 -8.29 13.68 -5.25
N PHE A 125 -8.95 14.78 -5.54
CA PHE A 125 -8.77 16.09 -4.92
C PHE A 125 -9.88 16.37 -3.88
N PRO A 126 -9.70 17.37 -2.97
CA PRO A 126 -10.70 17.68 -1.94
C PRO A 126 -12.05 18.17 -2.47
N ASP A 127 -12.09 18.70 -3.69
CA ASP A 127 -13.31 19.13 -4.39
C ASP A 127 -14.10 17.99 -5.03
N GLY A 128 -13.53 16.77 -5.01
CA GLY A 128 -14.14 15.57 -5.59
C GLY A 128 -13.71 15.28 -7.04
N GLU A 129 -12.99 16.20 -7.68
CA GLU A 129 -12.40 15.92 -8.99
C GLU A 129 -11.31 14.87 -8.91
N TYR A 130 -11.07 14.12 -10.00
CA TYR A 130 -10.00 13.15 -10.06
C TYR A 130 -9.23 13.21 -11.39
N LYS A 131 -7.99 12.73 -11.36
CA LYS A 131 -7.12 12.60 -12.54
C LYS A 131 -6.43 11.24 -12.53
N ILE A 132 -6.32 10.63 -13.69
CA ILE A 132 -5.43 9.50 -13.96
C ILE A 132 -4.04 10.08 -14.27
N LEU A 133 -3.02 9.57 -13.62
CA LEU A 133 -1.63 10.00 -13.75
C LEU A 133 -0.79 8.89 -14.37
N ASP A 134 0.37 9.28 -14.87
CA ASP A 134 1.48 8.41 -15.29
C ASP A 134 1.18 7.42 -16.43
N GLN A 135 0.14 7.72 -17.24
CA GLN A 135 -0.25 6.91 -18.41
C GLN A 135 0.90 6.70 -19.41
N MET A 136 1.77 7.70 -19.59
CA MET A 136 2.92 7.57 -20.50
C MET A 136 3.98 6.62 -19.93
N GLU A 137 4.23 6.69 -18.62
CA GLU A 137 5.15 5.79 -17.92
C GLU A 137 4.64 4.35 -17.98
N TYR A 138 3.33 4.14 -17.71
CA TYR A 138 2.68 2.83 -17.87
C TYR A 138 2.88 2.26 -19.27
N ASN A 139 2.57 3.03 -20.32
CA ASN A 139 2.71 2.59 -21.71
C ASN A 139 4.18 2.26 -22.06
N TYR A 140 5.12 3.01 -21.52
CA TYR A 140 6.56 2.75 -21.70
C TYR A 140 6.97 1.44 -21.00
N HIS A 141 6.64 1.28 -19.70
CA HIS A 141 6.98 0.07 -18.94
C HIS A 141 6.27 -1.16 -19.47
N LYS A 142 4.99 -1.07 -19.84
CA LYS A 142 4.25 -2.15 -20.50
C LYS A 142 5.05 -2.73 -21.69
N ARG A 143 5.60 -1.84 -22.53
CA ARG A 143 6.37 -2.25 -23.71
C ARG A 143 7.72 -2.85 -23.35
N ILE A 144 8.53 -2.18 -22.50
CA ILE A 144 9.91 -2.60 -22.23
C ILE A 144 10.01 -3.78 -21.27
N MET A 145 9.01 -3.97 -20.41
CA MET A 145 8.92 -5.09 -19.47
C MET A 145 8.03 -6.24 -20.00
N ASN A 146 7.52 -6.12 -21.25
CA ASN A 146 6.71 -7.12 -21.94
C ASN A 146 5.51 -7.61 -21.10
N TYR A 147 4.67 -6.69 -20.64
CA TYR A 147 3.43 -7.08 -19.95
C TYR A 147 2.57 -7.95 -20.88
N SER A 148 2.06 -9.08 -20.38
CA SER A 148 1.13 -9.90 -21.13
C SER A 148 -0.22 -9.19 -21.29
N ASP A 149 -1.02 -9.61 -22.27
CA ASP A 149 -2.37 -9.06 -22.47
C ASP A 149 -3.25 -9.33 -21.24
N GLU A 150 -3.08 -10.46 -20.57
CA GLU A 150 -3.80 -10.78 -19.33
C GLU A 150 -3.44 -9.79 -18.20
N LEU A 151 -2.15 -9.47 -18.04
CA LEU A 151 -1.71 -8.50 -17.04
C LEU A 151 -2.25 -7.09 -17.35
N ASP A 152 -2.17 -6.66 -18.60
CA ASP A 152 -2.72 -5.38 -19.06
C ASP A 152 -4.22 -5.28 -18.79
N ASN A 153 -4.98 -6.33 -19.07
CA ASN A 153 -6.40 -6.40 -18.77
C ASN A 153 -6.70 -6.33 -17.28
N VAL A 154 -5.89 -6.97 -16.44
CA VAL A 154 -6.03 -6.92 -14.97
C VAL A 154 -5.79 -5.50 -14.47
N ILE A 155 -4.73 -4.83 -14.93
CA ILE A 155 -4.34 -3.46 -14.53
C ILE A 155 -5.42 -2.45 -14.94
N THR A 156 -5.85 -2.47 -16.21
CA THR A 156 -6.85 -1.54 -16.73
C THR A 156 -8.22 -1.75 -16.07
N SER A 157 -8.63 -3.02 -15.88
CA SER A 157 -9.86 -3.33 -15.14
C SER A 157 -9.79 -2.93 -13.66
N ALA A 158 -8.60 -2.96 -13.04
CA ALA A 158 -8.43 -2.49 -11.67
C ALA A 158 -8.64 -0.98 -11.54
N LEU A 159 -8.15 -0.20 -12.52
CA LEU A 159 -8.38 1.24 -12.56
C LEU A 159 -9.87 1.56 -12.69
N ASP A 160 -10.59 0.86 -13.58
CA ASP A 160 -12.04 1.05 -13.75
C ASP A 160 -12.80 0.70 -12.47
N ARG A 161 -12.48 -0.42 -11.81
CA ARG A 161 -13.07 -0.81 -10.52
C ARG A 161 -12.79 0.21 -9.42
N LEU A 162 -11.58 0.74 -9.37
CA LEU A 162 -11.19 1.77 -8.38
C LEU A 162 -12.00 3.05 -8.57
N ILE A 163 -12.14 3.53 -9.81
CA ILE A 163 -12.96 4.70 -10.15
C ILE A 163 -14.43 4.45 -9.78
N HIS A 164 -14.95 3.26 -10.05
CA HIS A 164 -16.32 2.87 -9.68
C HIS A 164 -16.51 2.90 -8.16
N LYS A 165 -15.61 2.28 -7.40
CA LYS A 165 -15.64 2.30 -5.93
C LYS A 165 -15.57 3.72 -5.35
N TYR A 166 -14.80 4.60 -5.98
CA TYR A 166 -14.76 6.01 -5.59
C TYR A 166 -16.13 6.68 -5.81
N LYS A 167 -16.74 6.51 -6.98
CA LYS A 167 -18.07 7.09 -7.31
C LYS A 167 -19.19 6.54 -6.42
N GLU A 168 -19.10 5.29 -5.99
CA GLU A 168 -20.02 4.68 -5.02
C GLU A 168 -19.82 5.17 -3.58
N GLY A 169 -18.73 5.88 -3.29
CA GLY A 169 -18.44 6.39 -1.96
C GLY A 169 -18.15 5.30 -0.93
N VAL A 170 -17.46 4.22 -1.32
CA VAL A 170 -17.10 3.16 -0.36
C VAL A 170 -16.30 3.71 0.82
N ILE A 171 -16.32 2.99 1.95
CA ILE A 171 -15.84 3.46 3.25
C ILE A 171 -14.42 4.05 3.24
N MET A 172 -13.53 3.57 2.38
CA MET A 172 -12.15 4.06 2.25
C MET A 172 -12.09 5.52 1.79
N PHE A 173 -13.10 5.99 1.05
CA PHE A 173 -13.23 7.38 0.60
C PHE A 173 -14.05 8.26 1.55
N SER A 174 -14.47 7.74 2.70
CA SER A 174 -15.17 8.50 3.74
C SER A 174 -14.19 9.38 4.52
N LYS A 175 -14.38 10.69 4.45
CA LYS A 175 -13.60 11.66 5.25
C LYS A 175 -13.67 11.35 6.76
N LYS A 176 -14.86 11.04 7.27
CA LYS A 176 -15.08 10.72 8.68
C LYS A 176 -14.26 9.51 9.09
N ASN A 177 -14.35 8.41 8.34
CA ASN A 177 -13.62 7.17 8.63
C ASN A 177 -12.09 7.38 8.63
N ASN A 178 -11.58 8.15 7.69
CA ASN A 178 -10.14 8.42 7.61
C ASN A 178 -9.64 9.31 8.76
N LEU A 179 -10.44 10.25 9.24
CA LEU A 179 -10.11 11.06 10.40
C LEU A 179 -10.17 10.25 11.72
N GLU A 180 -11.07 9.27 11.82
CA GLU A 180 -11.12 8.33 12.94
C GLU A 180 -9.86 7.47 12.99
N TYR A 181 -9.41 6.89 11.87
CA TYR A 181 -8.13 6.17 11.80
C TYR A 181 -6.94 7.06 12.12
N TYR A 182 -6.94 8.30 11.67
CA TYR A 182 -5.85 9.23 12.03
C TYR A 182 -5.82 9.54 13.53
N SER A 183 -6.96 9.68 14.16
CA SER A 183 -7.06 9.84 15.63
C SER A 183 -6.49 8.62 16.37
N GLN A 184 -6.88 7.41 15.93
CA GLN A 184 -6.32 6.16 16.45
C GLN A 184 -4.80 6.07 16.27
N TYR A 185 -4.29 6.43 15.09
CA TYR A 185 -2.85 6.47 14.82
C TYR A 185 -2.11 7.37 15.82
N LYS A 186 -2.63 8.57 16.09
CA LYS A 186 -2.02 9.50 17.07
C LYS A 186 -1.98 8.89 18.47
N GLN A 187 -3.07 8.27 18.91
CA GLN A 187 -3.14 7.61 20.23
C GLN A 187 -2.11 6.46 20.35
N ILE A 188 -2.01 5.62 19.32
CA ILE A 188 -1.01 4.53 19.28
C ILE A 188 0.41 5.11 19.37
N LYS A 189 0.72 6.14 18.58
CA LYS A 189 2.05 6.80 18.61
C LYS A 189 2.38 7.41 19.98
N GLU A 190 1.43 8.01 20.66
CA GLU A 190 1.62 8.56 22.01
C GLU A 190 1.91 7.45 23.03
N ASN A 191 1.16 6.34 22.97
CA ASN A 191 1.38 5.20 23.86
C ASN A 191 2.74 4.55 23.65
N LEU A 192 3.16 4.37 22.39
CA LEU A 192 4.49 3.84 22.07
C LEU A 192 5.63 4.73 22.58
N LYS A 193 5.46 6.05 22.55
CA LYS A 193 6.45 6.97 23.14
C LYS A 193 6.55 6.81 24.66
N LYS A 194 5.43 6.70 25.37
CA LYS A 194 5.41 6.52 26.84
C LYS A 194 6.08 5.22 27.26
N CYS A 195 5.91 4.13 26.52
CA CYS A 195 6.54 2.83 26.81
C CYS A 195 8.06 2.82 26.61
N ASN A 196 8.61 3.70 25.79
CA ASN A 196 10.06 3.79 25.54
C ASN A 196 10.81 4.69 26.55
N PHE A 197 10.10 5.35 27.46
CA PHE A 197 10.69 6.23 28.50
C PHE A 197 10.62 5.60 29.91
N ASN A 198 10.10 4.39 30.04
CA ASN A 198 10.11 3.59 31.26
C ASN A 198 11.03 2.37 31.06
#